data_6b8b69b3945089f7199f8ffc2d7e2c8d
#
_entry.id   6b8b69b3945089f7199f8ffc2d7e2c8d
#
_cell.length_a   1.000
_cell.length_b   1.000
_cell.length_c   1.000
_cell.angle_alpha   90.00
_cell.angle_beta   90.00
_cell.angle_gamma   90.00
#
_symmetry.space_group_name_H-M   'P 1'
#
loop_
_entity.id
_entity.type
_entity.pdbx_description
1 polymer ?
#
loop_
_entity_poly.entity_id
_entity_poly.type
_entity_poly.pdbx_seq_one_letter_code
_entity_poly.pdbx_strand_id
1 'polypeptide(L)'
;MLVLKDKVDVVLGETEAFSKPFAIFSDEVVDFLNEIYVNIKQHEEAMTYTDLVTFGFWCRKANLNKLSLSYMAKDKMVGRGKVLHIAPSNVPMNFAYSFAFGLLSGNINLVRLPSKNFTQIRILCEIIRNVCEKKKFLSILKRFCFFRYEKSDTISRALSLEVDARLIWGGDQTIYE
;
A
#
# COMPACT_ATOMS: atom_id res chain seq x y z
N MET A 1 -3.58 4.88 16.82
CA MET A 1 -2.15 4.76 16.46
C MET A 1 -1.21 5.70 17.24
N LEU A 2 -1.71 6.64 18.02
CA LEU A 2 -0.90 7.50 18.90
C LEU A 2 0.00 6.70 19.87
N VAL A 3 -0.45 5.55 20.36
CA VAL A 3 0.28 4.68 21.30
C VAL A 3 1.49 3.96 20.67
N LEU A 4 1.59 3.93 19.35
CA LEU A 4 2.63 3.17 18.62
C LEU A 4 3.63 4.06 17.88
N LYS A 5 3.46 5.37 17.90
CA LYS A 5 4.28 6.33 17.15
C LYS A 5 5.79 6.18 17.48
N ASP A 6 6.10 5.87 18.74
CA ASP A 6 7.49 5.68 19.19
C ASP A 6 8.00 4.23 19.10
N LYS A 7 7.15 3.29 18.63
CA LYS A 7 7.46 1.85 18.58
C LYS A 7 7.60 1.31 17.14
N VAL A 8 7.28 2.12 16.15
CA VAL A 8 7.38 1.76 14.74
C VAL A 8 8.22 2.80 13.99
N ASP A 9 9.06 2.34 13.08
CA ASP A 9 9.81 3.20 12.18
C ASP A 9 8.93 3.54 10.96
N VAL A 10 8.46 4.79 10.88
CA VAL A 10 7.64 5.27 9.76
C VAL A 10 8.52 5.60 8.58
N VAL A 11 8.32 4.90 7.48
CA VAL A 11 9.08 5.05 6.23
C VAL A 11 8.43 6.07 5.31
N LEU A 12 7.08 6.03 5.17
CA LEU A 12 6.34 6.91 4.28
C LEU A 12 4.85 6.96 4.66
N GLY A 13 4.22 8.11 4.47
CA GLY A 13 2.82 8.34 4.77
C GLY A 13 2.57 8.88 6.18
N GLU A 14 1.32 8.93 6.58
CA GLU A 14 0.92 9.51 7.86
C GLU A 14 0.35 8.46 8.81
N THR A 15 0.78 8.50 10.06
CA THR A 15 0.29 7.58 11.11
C THR A 15 -1.12 7.93 11.60
N GLU A 16 -1.55 9.16 11.40
CA GLU A 16 -2.86 9.68 11.82
C GLU A 16 -3.83 9.76 10.62
N ALA A 17 -3.72 8.85 9.69
CA ALA A 17 -4.55 8.78 8.50
C ALA A 17 -6.03 8.56 8.87
N PHE A 18 -6.70 9.62 9.29
CA PHE A 18 -8.14 9.66 9.52
C PHE A 18 -8.83 10.23 8.28
N SER A 19 -9.03 9.40 7.30
CA SER A 19 -9.88 9.77 6.19
C SER A 19 -11.03 8.78 6.06
N LYS A 20 -12.17 9.27 5.55
CA LYS A 20 -13.30 8.38 5.24
C LYS A 20 -12.91 7.43 4.11
N PRO A 21 -13.40 6.19 4.08
CA PRO A 21 -13.22 5.30 2.95
C PRO A 21 -13.65 5.97 1.64
N PHE A 22 -12.98 5.62 0.55
CA PHE A 22 -13.33 6.04 -0.81
C PHE A 22 -14.29 5.05 -1.47
N ALA A 23 -14.88 5.49 -2.59
CA ALA A 23 -15.41 4.55 -3.56
C ALA A 23 -14.29 3.65 -4.10
N ILE A 24 -14.60 2.39 -4.35
CA ILE A 24 -13.66 1.49 -5.00
C ILE A 24 -13.30 2.02 -6.39
N PHE A 25 -12.07 1.80 -6.82
CA PHE A 25 -11.55 2.26 -8.11
C PHE A 25 -11.80 3.75 -8.40
N SER A 26 -11.76 4.61 -7.36
CA SER A 26 -11.90 6.05 -7.58
C SER A 26 -10.86 6.57 -8.58
N ASP A 27 -11.24 7.53 -9.42
CA ASP A 27 -10.36 8.10 -10.45
C ASP A 27 -9.05 8.61 -9.87
N GLU A 28 -9.09 9.21 -8.67
CA GLU A 28 -7.91 9.71 -7.98
C GLU A 28 -6.91 8.60 -7.66
N VAL A 29 -7.38 7.43 -7.20
CA VAL A 29 -6.54 6.27 -6.90
C VAL A 29 -6.00 5.65 -8.18
N VAL A 30 -6.82 5.51 -9.21
CA VAL A 30 -6.41 4.97 -10.51
C VAL A 30 -5.34 5.87 -11.14
N ASP A 31 -5.53 7.19 -11.10
CA ASP A 31 -4.56 8.15 -11.61
C ASP A 31 -3.26 8.15 -10.80
N PHE A 32 -3.33 8.02 -9.47
CA PHE A 32 -2.17 7.89 -8.61
C PHE A 32 -1.32 6.65 -8.93
N LEU A 33 -1.94 5.50 -9.05
CA LEU A 33 -1.24 4.26 -9.42
C LEU A 33 -0.63 4.33 -10.82
N ASN A 34 -1.37 4.94 -11.77
CA ASN A 34 -0.83 5.16 -13.11
C ASN A 34 0.37 6.13 -13.11
N GLU A 35 0.38 7.12 -12.22
CA GLU A 35 1.52 8.03 -12.08
C GLU A 35 2.75 7.31 -11.52
N ILE A 36 2.56 6.35 -10.61
CA ILE A 36 3.64 5.46 -10.14
C ILE A 36 4.23 4.67 -11.32
N TYR A 37 3.39 4.09 -12.19
CA TYR A 37 3.87 3.43 -13.42
C TYR A 37 4.73 4.36 -14.29
N VAL A 38 4.27 5.60 -14.54
CA VAL A 38 5.00 6.57 -15.36
C VAL A 38 6.37 6.86 -14.76
N ASN A 39 6.46 7.05 -13.44
CA ASN A 39 7.71 7.34 -12.75
C ASN A 39 8.64 6.12 -12.70
N ILE A 40 8.12 4.90 -12.51
CA ILE A 40 8.94 3.67 -12.60
C ILE A 40 9.59 3.57 -13.98
N LYS A 41 8.83 3.81 -15.05
CA LYS A 41 9.32 3.74 -16.43
C LYS A 41 10.42 4.76 -16.73
N GLN A 42 10.42 5.90 -16.04
CA GLN A 42 11.41 6.98 -16.21
C GLN A 42 12.62 6.84 -15.29
N HIS A 43 12.57 5.95 -14.32
CA HIS A 43 13.62 5.78 -13.31
C HIS A 43 14.62 4.70 -13.75
N GLU A 44 15.84 5.09 -14.11
CA GLU A 44 16.86 4.20 -14.66
C GLU A 44 17.12 2.97 -13.78
N GLU A 45 17.36 3.17 -12.47
CA GLU A 45 17.62 2.07 -11.54
C GLU A 45 16.38 1.15 -11.40
N ALA A 46 15.15 1.70 -11.40
CA ALA A 46 13.93 0.90 -11.32
C ALA A 46 13.78 -0.07 -12.49
N MET A 47 14.21 0.33 -13.67
CA MET A 47 14.12 -0.49 -14.88
C MET A 47 15.04 -1.72 -14.86
N THR A 48 16.01 -1.77 -13.95
CA THR A 48 16.88 -2.94 -13.77
C THR A 48 16.22 -4.06 -12.94
N TYR A 49 15.11 -3.77 -12.26
CA TYR A 49 14.39 -4.73 -11.40
C TYR A 49 13.09 -5.18 -12.05
N THR A 50 13.07 -6.41 -12.57
CA THR A 50 11.93 -6.98 -13.30
C THR A 50 10.62 -6.97 -12.50
N ASP A 51 10.68 -7.24 -11.19
CA ASP A 51 9.52 -7.26 -10.30
C ASP A 51 8.93 -5.85 -10.11
N LEU A 52 9.77 -4.82 -10.03
CA LEU A 52 9.34 -3.42 -9.94
C LEU A 52 8.71 -2.94 -11.26
N VAL A 53 9.33 -3.30 -12.40
CA VAL A 53 8.79 -3.01 -13.74
C VAL A 53 7.43 -3.70 -13.93
N THR A 54 7.30 -4.97 -13.52
CA THR A 54 6.05 -5.73 -13.60
C THR A 54 4.95 -5.10 -12.77
N PHE A 55 5.27 -4.67 -11.54
CA PHE A 55 4.33 -3.93 -10.71
C PHE A 55 3.90 -2.61 -11.38
N GLY A 56 4.86 -1.83 -11.89
CA GLY A 56 4.55 -0.61 -12.63
C GLY A 56 3.60 -0.87 -13.79
N PHE A 57 3.90 -1.88 -14.60
CA PHE A 57 3.06 -2.25 -15.75
C PHE A 57 1.64 -2.65 -15.34
N TRP A 58 1.50 -3.34 -14.19
CA TRP A 58 0.21 -3.67 -13.61
C TRP A 58 -0.58 -2.43 -13.20
N CYS A 59 0.09 -1.38 -12.70
CA CYS A 59 -0.51 -0.10 -12.28
C CYS A 59 -1.02 0.79 -13.42
N ARG A 60 -0.85 0.40 -14.71
CA ARG A 60 -1.33 1.21 -15.83
C ARG A 60 -2.84 1.42 -15.79
N LYS A 61 -3.27 2.65 -16.06
CA LYS A 61 -4.69 3.05 -16.05
C LYS A 61 -5.56 2.13 -16.89
N ALA A 62 -5.09 1.72 -18.08
CA ALA A 62 -5.84 0.81 -18.95
C ALA A 62 -6.08 -0.56 -18.29
N ASN A 63 -5.08 -1.09 -17.57
CA ASN A 63 -5.21 -2.36 -16.85
C ASN A 63 -6.13 -2.22 -15.63
N LEU A 64 -6.00 -1.14 -14.87
CA LEU A 64 -6.85 -0.88 -13.70
C LEU A 64 -8.31 -0.66 -14.10
N ASN A 65 -8.55 0.05 -15.21
CA ASN A 65 -9.91 0.22 -15.75
C ASN A 65 -10.51 -1.12 -16.21
N LYS A 66 -9.70 -1.99 -16.84
CA LYS A 66 -10.17 -3.34 -17.19
C LYS A 66 -10.50 -4.17 -15.94
N LEU A 67 -9.66 -4.08 -14.90
CA LEU A 67 -9.89 -4.76 -13.64
C LEU A 67 -11.16 -4.25 -12.96
N SER A 68 -11.42 -2.94 -12.98
CA SER A 68 -12.61 -2.34 -12.37
C SER A 68 -13.92 -2.90 -12.91
N LEU A 69 -13.98 -3.25 -14.20
CA LEU A 69 -15.20 -3.82 -14.84
C LEU A 69 -15.67 -5.11 -14.15
N SER A 70 -14.75 -5.87 -13.56
CA SER A 70 -15.08 -7.10 -12.82
C SER A 70 -15.69 -6.85 -11.45
N TYR A 71 -15.49 -5.65 -10.88
CA TYR A 71 -15.89 -5.31 -9.51
C TYR A 71 -17.01 -4.24 -9.43
N MET A 72 -17.18 -3.42 -10.48
CA MET A 72 -18.16 -2.33 -10.48
C MET A 72 -19.58 -2.78 -10.89
N ALA A 73 -19.91 -4.04 -10.71
CA ALA A 73 -21.24 -4.55 -11.04
C ALA A 73 -22.27 -4.11 -9.98
N LYS A 74 -23.13 -3.18 -10.34
CA LYS A 74 -24.45 -2.86 -9.76
C LYS A 74 -24.54 -1.98 -8.52
N ASP A 75 -23.61 -2.04 -7.55
CA ASP A 75 -23.76 -1.29 -6.30
C ASP A 75 -22.61 -0.31 -6.07
N LYS A 76 -22.91 0.82 -5.42
CA LYS A 76 -21.89 1.76 -4.95
C LYS A 76 -21.15 1.14 -3.77
N MET A 77 -19.96 0.60 -4.02
CA MET A 77 -19.11 0.03 -2.99
C MET A 77 -18.10 1.06 -2.49
N VAL A 78 -17.82 1.02 -1.19
CA VAL A 78 -16.81 1.85 -0.52
C VAL A 78 -15.86 0.95 0.26
N GLY A 79 -14.68 1.46 0.58
CA GLY A 79 -13.71 0.75 1.41
C GLY A 79 -14.27 0.40 2.78
N ARG A 80 -13.73 -0.67 3.36
CA ARG A 80 -14.14 -1.16 4.68
C ARG A 80 -13.68 -0.24 5.82
N GLY A 81 -12.60 0.48 5.63
CA GLY A 81 -11.98 1.31 6.66
C GLY A 81 -10.46 1.16 6.68
N LYS A 82 -9.89 0.96 7.86
CA LYS A 82 -8.45 0.75 8.04
C LYS A 82 -8.09 -0.71 7.84
N VAL A 83 -7.09 -0.98 7.00
CA VAL A 83 -6.58 -2.33 6.74
C VAL A 83 -5.11 -2.40 7.10
N LEU A 84 -4.74 -3.37 7.93
CA LEU A 84 -3.36 -3.70 8.24
C LEU A 84 -2.87 -4.76 7.25
N HIS A 85 -1.82 -4.43 6.51
CA HIS A 85 -1.17 -5.35 5.58
C HIS A 85 0.12 -5.86 6.19
N ILE A 86 0.26 -7.18 6.28
CA ILE A 86 1.47 -7.87 6.73
C ILE A 86 2.00 -8.66 5.54
N ALA A 87 3.01 -8.10 4.89
CA ALA A 87 3.67 -8.73 3.75
C ALA A 87 4.78 -9.71 4.21
N PRO A 88 5.09 -10.75 3.41
CA PRO A 88 6.18 -11.66 3.72
C PRO A 88 7.52 -10.97 3.60
N SER A 89 8.48 -11.38 4.43
CA SER A 89 9.81 -10.75 4.51
C SER A 89 10.74 -11.11 3.36
N ASN A 90 10.41 -12.12 2.55
CA ASN A 90 11.26 -12.68 1.49
C ASN A 90 10.84 -12.29 0.07
N VAL A 91 9.72 -11.61 -0.10
CA VAL A 91 9.20 -11.18 -1.41
C VAL A 91 9.11 -9.66 -1.45
N PRO A 92 10.07 -8.96 -2.09
CA PRO A 92 10.20 -7.51 -1.98
C PRO A 92 8.98 -6.72 -2.46
N MET A 93 8.28 -7.17 -3.50
CA MET A 93 7.19 -6.42 -4.12
C MET A 93 5.78 -6.84 -3.68
N ASN A 94 5.62 -7.85 -2.83
CA ASN A 94 4.31 -8.30 -2.37
C ASN A 94 3.52 -7.19 -1.64
N PHE A 95 4.21 -6.39 -0.79
CA PHE A 95 3.58 -5.28 -0.09
C PHE A 95 2.98 -4.25 -1.06
N ALA A 96 3.63 -4.02 -2.21
CA ALA A 96 3.20 -3.03 -3.18
C ALA A 96 1.87 -3.42 -3.83
N TYR A 97 1.72 -4.68 -4.23
CA TYR A 97 0.44 -5.21 -4.72
C TYR A 97 -0.64 -5.16 -3.64
N SER A 98 -0.31 -5.59 -2.42
CA SER A 98 -1.24 -5.54 -1.29
C SER A 98 -1.74 -4.12 -1.01
N PHE A 99 -0.83 -3.14 -1.00
CA PHE A 99 -1.11 -1.72 -0.89
C PHE A 99 -2.00 -1.20 -2.03
N ALA A 100 -1.64 -1.50 -3.28
CA ALA A 100 -2.41 -1.06 -4.44
C ALA A 100 -3.84 -1.62 -4.43
N PHE A 101 -4.03 -2.90 -4.10
CA PHE A 101 -5.36 -3.48 -3.90
C PHE A 101 -6.12 -2.80 -2.77
N GLY A 102 -5.46 -2.50 -1.65
CA GLY A 102 -6.06 -1.79 -0.54
C GLY A 102 -6.56 -0.40 -0.93
N LEU A 103 -5.77 0.37 -1.69
CA LEU A 103 -6.18 1.67 -2.23
C LEU A 103 -7.34 1.54 -3.23
N LEU A 104 -7.25 0.63 -4.21
CA LEU A 104 -8.30 0.38 -5.20
C LEU A 104 -9.62 -0.06 -4.55
N SER A 105 -9.54 -0.76 -3.43
CA SER A 105 -10.71 -1.12 -2.61
C SER A 105 -11.20 0.03 -1.71
N GLY A 106 -10.64 1.24 -1.83
CA GLY A 106 -11.09 2.43 -1.11
C GLY A 106 -10.69 2.48 0.37
N ASN A 107 -9.75 1.68 0.81
CA ASN A 107 -9.33 1.57 2.20
C ASN A 107 -8.24 2.58 2.59
N ILE A 108 -8.05 2.72 3.89
CA ILE A 108 -6.88 3.31 4.53
C ILE A 108 -5.90 2.18 4.85
N ASN A 109 -4.65 2.32 4.44
CA ASN A 109 -3.71 1.22 4.41
C ASN A 109 -2.56 1.41 5.39
N LEU A 110 -2.47 0.55 6.38
CA LEU A 110 -1.34 0.44 7.29
C LEU A 110 -0.48 -0.74 6.82
N VAL A 111 0.69 -0.46 6.26
CA VAL A 111 1.48 -1.49 5.58
C VAL A 111 2.80 -1.73 6.31
N ARG A 112 2.94 -2.90 6.89
CA ARG A 112 4.21 -3.36 7.41
C ARG A 112 5.10 -3.79 6.25
N LEU A 113 6.19 -3.06 6.05
CA LEU A 113 7.21 -3.39 5.05
C LEU A 113 8.03 -4.61 5.49
N PRO A 114 8.59 -5.37 4.52
CA PRO A 114 9.58 -6.39 4.81
C PRO A 114 10.71 -5.87 5.69
N SER A 115 11.17 -6.69 6.63
CA SER A 115 12.29 -6.35 7.52
C SER A 115 13.63 -6.30 6.78
N LYS A 116 13.77 -7.06 5.69
CA LYS A 116 14.97 -7.02 4.83
C LYS A 116 15.01 -5.73 4.02
N ASN A 117 16.19 -5.16 3.89
CA ASN A 117 16.44 -4.00 3.05
C ASN A 117 16.59 -4.45 1.59
N PHE A 118 15.52 -4.29 0.82
CA PHE A 118 15.54 -4.49 -0.63
C PHE A 118 15.61 -3.14 -1.34
N THR A 119 16.47 -3.03 -2.34
CA THR A 119 16.62 -1.82 -3.15
C THR A 119 15.30 -1.44 -3.83
N GLN A 120 14.54 -2.41 -4.31
CA GLN A 120 13.23 -2.20 -4.95
C GLN A 120 12.25 -1.48 -4.01
N ILE A 121 12.26 -1.82 -2.71
CA ILE A 121 11.39 -1.15 -1.72
C ILE A 121 11.79 0.31 -1.56
N ARG A 122 13.10 0.60 -1.46
CA ARG A 122 13.63 1.97 -1.36
C ARG A 122 13.22 2.80 -2.57
N ILE A 123 13.46 2.29 -3.77
CA ILE A 123 13.12 2.97 -5.02
C ILE A 123 11.61 3.22 -5.10
N LEU A 124 10.78 2.22 -4.81
CA LEU A 124 9.33 2.41 -4.87
C LEU A 124 8.84 3.43 -3.84
N CYS A 125 9.35 3.41 -2.62
CA CYS A 125 9.00 4.41 -1.60
C CYS A 125 9.41 5.83 -2.02
N GLU A 126 10.56 5.99 -2.68
CA GLU A 126 11.01 7.26 -3.23
C GLU A 126 10.06 7.74 -4.36
N ILE A 127 9.74 6.88 -5.30
CA ILE A 127 8.78 7.19 -6.37
C ILE A 127 7.42 7.58 -5.80
N ILE A 128 6.88 6.82 -4.84
CA ILE A 128 5.59 7.12 -4.21
C ILE A 128 5.65 8.47 -3.49
N ARG A 129 6.74 8.79 -2.78
CA ARG A 129 6.93 10.09 -2.12
C ARG A 129 6.84 11.22 -3.13
N ASN A 130 7.62 11.15 -4.21
CA ASN A 130 7.65 12.18 -5.26
C ASN A 130 6.28 12.34 -5.94
N VAL A 131 5.53 11.26 -6.14
CA VAL A 131 4.17 11.31 -6.68
C VAL A 131 3.21 11.99 -5.69
N CYS A 132 3.32 11.71 -4.39
CA CYS A 132 2.49 12.30 -3.34
C CYS A 132 2.74 13.80 -3.15
N GLU A 133 3.89 14.34 -3.53
CA GLU A 133 4.18 15.78 -3.50
C GLU A 133 3.36 16.58 -4.53
N LYS A 134 2.85 15.91 -5.55
CA LYS A 134 1.98 16.55 -6.54
C LYS A 134 0.65 16.93 -5.90
N LYS A 135 0.24 18.21 -6.04
CA LYS A 135 -0.96 18.78 -5.40
C LYS A 135 -2.20 17.90 -5.52
N LYS A 136 -2.39 17.24 -6.66
CA LYS A 136 -3.55 16.37 -6.91
C LYS A 136 -3.56 15.07 -6.09
N PHE A 137 -2.43 14.67 -5.47
CA PHE A 137 -2.30 13.43 -4.71
C PHE A 137 -2.04 13.61 -3.22
N LEU A 138 -2.06 14.85 -2.71
CA LEU A 138 -1.87 15.12 -1.30
C LEU A 138 -2.89 14.42 -0.39
N SER A 139 -4.10 14.19 -0.90
CA SER A 139 -5.14 13.44 -0.19
C SER A 139 -4.79 11.95 -0.04
N ILE A 140 -4.06 11.37 -1.01
CA ILE A 140 -3.62 9.99 -0.99
C ILE A 140 -2.58 9.75 0.11
N LEU A 141 -1.67 10.71 0.34
CA LEU A 141 -0.66 10.60 1.40
C LEU A 141 -1.27 10.33 2.78
N LYS A 142 -2.47 10.87 3.03
CA LYS A 142 -3.22 10.67 4.28
C LYS A 142 -3.96 9.32 4.36
N ARG A 143 -3.84 8.48 3.35
CA ARG A 143 -4.57 7.21 3.25
C ARG A 143 -3.70 5.99 3.42
N PHE A 144 -2.45 6.18 3.70
CA PHE A 144 -1.56 5.09 4.00
C PHE A 144 -0.43 5.49 4.93
N CYS A 145 0.13 4.47 5.59
CA CYS A 145 1.37 4.57 6.32
C CYS A 145 2.19 3.30 6.07
N PHE A 146 3.41 3.47 5.57
CA PHE A 146 4.40 2.41 5.46
C PHE A 146 5.32 2.49 6.66
N PHE A 147 5.50 1.39 7.35
CA PHE A 147 6.31 1.35 8.55
C PHE A 147 7.03 0.00 8.71
N ARG A 148 8.03 0.00 9.58
CA ARG A 148 8.75 -1.18 10.02
C ARG A 148 8.74 -1.29 11.53
N TYR A 149 8.80 -2.49 12.03
CA TYR A 149 9.10 -2.81 13.42
C TYR A 149 9.68 -4.21 13.50
N GLU A 150 10.50 -4.47 14.50
CA GLU A 150 11.00 -5.81 14.80
C GLU A 150 9.86 -6.73 15.20
N LYS A 151 10.00 -8.05 14.94
CA LYS A 151 8.95 -9.02 15.29
C LYS A 151 8.56 -8.85 16.77
N SER A 152 7.33 -8.42 17.01
CA SER A 152 6.77 -8.14 18.33
C SER A 152 5.26 -8.40 18.32
N ASP A 153 4.86 -9.38 19.11
CA ASP A 153 3.44 -9.75 19.24
C ASP A 153 2.64 -8.61 19.89
N THR A 154 3.28 -7.89 20.83
CA THR A 154 2.64 -6.73 21.48
C THR A 154 2.30 -5.64 20.47
N ILE A 155 3.22 -5.29 19.57
CA ILE A 155 2.99 -4.27 18.53
C ILE A 155 1.97 -4.79 17.52
N SER A 156 2.14 -6.02 17.06
CA SER A 156 1.22 -6.65 16.09
C SER A 156 -0.22 -6.72 16.62
N ARG A 157 -0.39 -7.08 17.90
CA ARG A 157 -1.68 -7.12 18.58
C ARG A 157 -2.29 -5.72 18.73
N ALA A 158 -1.51 -4.74 19.17
CA ALA A 158 -1.97 -3.36 19.30
C ALA A 158 -2.44 -2.78 17.96
N LEU A 159 -1.67 -2.98 16.88
CA LEU A 159 -2.06 -2.58 15.52
C LEU A 159 -3.35 -3.28 15.08
N SER A 160 -3.48 -4.57 15.39
CA SER A 160 -4.64 -5.38 15.00
C SER A 160 -5.94 -4.90 15.67
N LEU A 161 -5.86 -4.32 16.85
CA LEU A 161 -7.02 -3.77 17.56
C LEU A 161 -7.46 -2.40 17.02
N GLU A 162 -6.61 -1.71 16.28
CA GLU A 162 -6.90 -0.37 15.71
C GLU A 162 -7.42 -0.41 14.26
N VAL A 163 -7.58 -1.59 13.67
CA VAL A 163 -7.97 -1.74 12.27
C VAL A 163 -9.25 -2.52 12.07
N ASP A 164 -9.94 -2.26 10.97
CA ASP A 164 -11.19 -2.91 10.61
C ASP A 164 -10.97 -4.25 9.90
N ALA A 165 -9.79 -4.47 9.35
CA ALA A 165 -9.40 -5.72 8.70
C ALA A 165 -7.87 -5.92 8.71
N ARG A 166 -7.45 -7.19 8.61
CA ARG A 166 -6.04 -7.58 8.40
C ARG A 166 -5.92 -8.38 7.13
N LEU A 167 -4.86 -8.10 6.37
CA LEU A 167 -4.48 -8.86 5.20
C LEU A 167 -3.07 -9.40 5.43
N ILE A 168 -3.00 -10.72 5.67
CA ILE A 168 -1.76 -11.41 6.03
C ILE A 168 -1.34 -12.29 4.87
N TRP A 169 -0.10 -12.11 4.40
CA TRP A 169 0.52 -12.94 3.38
C TRP A 169 1.55 -13.84 4.05
N GLY A 170 1.30 -15.15 4.06
CA GLY A 170 2.21 -16.12 4.70
C GLY A 170 1.69 -17.53 4.57
N GLY A 171 2.48 -18.48 5.07
CA GLY A 171 2.02 -19.84 5.26
C GLY A 171 1.08 -19.98 6.47
N ASP A 172 0.43 -21.13 6.61
CA ASP A 172 -0.59 -21.39 7.63
C ASP A 172 -0.10 -21.08 9.07
N GLN A 173 1.15 -21.39 9.39
CA GLN A 173 1.73 -21.02 10.69
C GLN A 173 1.72 -19.51 10.97
N THR A 174 2.00 -18.70 9.96
CA THR A 174 2.00 -17.23 10.10
C THR A 174 0.58 -16.65 10.27
N ILE A 175 -0.43 -17.39 9.83
CA ILE A 175 -1.83 -16.97 9.91
C ILE A 175 -2.41 -17.25 11.30
N TYR A 176 -1.93 -18.33 11.95
CA TYR A 176 -2.39 -18.75 13.28
C TYR A 176 -1.64 -18.09 14.44
N GLU A 177 -0.49 -17.46 14.21
CA GLU A 177 0.23 -16.60 15.16
C GLU A 177 -0.34 -15.17 15.15
#